data_24cb2293bc3f00af9b8fe2ae4eeeb503
#
_entry.id   24cb2293bc3f00af9b8fe2ae4eeeb503
#
_cell.length_a   1.000
_cell.length_b   1.000
_cell.length_c   1.000
_cell.angle_alpha   90.00
_cell.angle_beta   90.00
_cell.angle_gamma   90.00
#
_symmetry.space_group_name_H-M   'P 1'
#
loop_
_entity.id
_entity.type
_entity.pdbx_description
1 polymer ?
#
loop_
_entity_poly.entity_id
_entity_poly.type
_entity_poly.pdbx_seq_one_letter_code
_entity_poly.pdbx_strand_id
1 'polypeptide(L)'
;MAVSSTQVQFDSLFGLFTYLAFAVGIVVFTFMIYLIVRYREKASSRQPEDTPILGRQPQSRGHVRTVLLTLTLSTIIIVPLIVGSFGAVDSLLTPPQQVCQGCAIEVTAHQFYWQFTYSNGTMPYNTNNILRVPMGQNIRLSVTSADVFHDFGIIGYDIKTDAIPGRTNVIWFYPNSPGNFTIQCFELCGSGHAFMKGTLMVMTYSSYMTWYNTTVVH
;
A
#
# COMPACT_ATOMS: atom_id res chain seq x y z
N MET A 1 4.30 -16.43 -8.84
CA MET A 1 2.83 -16.25 -8.92
C MET A 1 2.42 -15.32 -7.80
N ALA A 2 1.52 -14.35 -8.06
CA ALA A 2 1.06 -13.46 -7.02
C ALA A 2 0.26 -14.23 -5.94
N VAL A 3 0.53 -13.96 -4.67
CA VAL A 3 -0.11 -14.67 -3.54
C VAL A 3 -1.52 -14.16 -3.23
N SER A 4 -1.86 -12.94 -3.69
CA SER A 4 -3.18 -12.33 -3.48
C SER A 4 -3.61 -11.43 -4.64
N SER A 5 -4.91 -11.10 -4.69
CA SER A 5 -5.45 -10.11 -5.63
C SER A 5 -4.93 -8.69 -5.36
N THR A 6 -4.70 -8.33 -4.09
CA THR A 6 -4.15 -7.04 -3.67
C THR A 6 -2.72 -6.86 -4.17
N GLN A 7 -1.89 -7.91 -4.12
CA GLN A 7 -0.55 -7.90 -4.69
C GLN A 7 -0.56 -7.65 -6.20
N VAL A 8 -1.47 -8.28 -6.95
CA VAL A 8 -1.61 -8.05 -8.40
C VAL A 8 -1.92 -6.59 -8.70
N GLN A 9 -2.84 -5.98 -7.94
CA GLN A 9 -3.17 -4.56 -8.11
C GLN A 9 -1.99 -3.65 -7.77
N PHE A 10 -1.29 -3.93 -6.66
CA PHE A 10 -0.09 -3.19 -6.29
C PHE A 10 0.98 -3.27 -7.38
N ASP A 11 1.33 -4.46 -7.84
CA ASP A 11 2.35 -4.68 -8.87
C ASP A 11 2.01 -3.97 -10.19
N SER A 12 0.73 -3.96 -10.58
CA SER A 12 0.29 -3.29 -11.80
C SER A 12 0.41 -1.77 -11.71
N LEU A 13 0.00 -1.18 -10.58
CA LEU A 13 0.15 0.26 -10.32
C LEU A 13 1.62 0.64 -10.19
N PHE A 14 2.37 -0.10 -9.39
CA PHE A 14 3.81 0.15 -9.20
C PHE A 14 4.56 0.09 -10.52
N GLY A 15 4.24 -0.88 -11.38
CA GLY A 15 4.78 -0.96 -12.74
C GLY A 15 4.47 0.29 -13.57
N LEU A 16 3.21 0.71 -13.60
CA LEU A 16 2.79 1.92 -14.33
C LEU A 16 3.55 3.18 -13.86
N PHE A 17 3.58 3.42 -12.53
CA PHE A 17 4.29 4.55 -11.96
C PHE A 17 5.78 4.51 -12.27
N THR A 18 6.39 3.33 -12.18
CA THR A 18 7.82 3.12 -12.44
C THR A 18 8.17 3.42 -13.89
N TYR A 19 7.43 2.89 -14.87
CA TYR A 19 7.66 3.18 -16.28
C TYR A 19 7.51 4.66 -16.61
N LEU A 20 6.49 5.32 -16.09
CA LEU A 20 6.29 6.75 -16.30
C LEU A 20 7.40 7.57 -15.64
N ALA A 21 7.83 7.21 -14.43
CA ALA A 21 8.93 7.88 -13.75
C ALA A 21 10.25 7.78 -14.53
N PHE A 22 10.57 6.60 -15.08
CA PHE A 22 11.75 6.42 -15.95
C PHE A 22 11.65 7.24 -17.25
N ALA A 23 10.49 7.24 -17.90
CA ALA A 23 10.30 8.01 -19.13
C ALA A 23 10.51 9.52 -18.88
N VAL A 24 9.88 10.06 -17.83
CA VAL A 24 10.06 11.47 -17.44
C VAL A 24 11.49 11.75 -17.01
N GLY A 25 12.10 10.85 -16.22
CA GLY A 25 13.49 10.96 -15.80
C GLY A 25 14.46 11.05 -16.97
N ILE A 26 14.34 10.19 -17.98
CA ILE A 26 15.17 10.22 -19.18
C ILE A 26 15.04 11.57 -19.90
N VAL A 27 13.82 12.08 -20.08
CA VAL A 27 13.59 13.38 -20.73
C VAL A 27 14.24 14.51 -19.94
N VAL A 28 14.03 14.55 -18.63
CA VAL A 28 14.56 15.60 -17.74
C VAL A 28 16.09 15.56 -17.71
N PHE A 29 16.70 14.40 -17.49
CA PHE A 29 18.17 14.27 -17.45
C PHE A 29 18.82 14.59 -18.78
N THR A 30 18.22 14.12 -19.89
CA THR A 30 18.73 14.43 -21.24
C THR A 30 18.70 15.94 -21.50
N PHE A 31 17.57 16.58 -21.16
CA PHE A 31 17.44 18.03 -21.32
C PHE A 31 18.41 18.82 -20.42
N MET A 32 18.57 18.37 -19.16
CA MET A 32 19.53 18.97 -18.23
C MET A 32 20.96 18.87 -18.75
N ILE A 33 21.39 17.69 -19.21
CA ILE A 33 22.72 17.48 -19.80
C ILE A 33 22.90 18.37 -21.05
N TYR A 34 21.87 18.41 -21.92
CA TYR A 34 21.88 19.30 -23.10
C TYR A 34 22.12 20.77 -22.70
N LEU A 35 21.38 21.28 -21.69
CA LEU A 35 21.54 22.65 -21.24
C LEU A 35 22.94 22.91 -20.66
N ILE A 36 23.46 21.97 -19.83
CA ILE A 36 24.80 22.08 -19.24
C ILE A 36 25.87 22.17 -20.36
N VAL A 37 25.78 21.29 -21.34
CA VAL A 37 26.75 21.26 -22.45
C VAL A 37 26.60 22.50 -23.35
N ARG A 38 25.34 22.88 -23.66
CA ARG A 38 25.04 23.98 -24.60
C ARG A 38 25.37 25.35 -24.01
N TYR A 39 25.16 25.53 -22.71
CA TYR A 39 25.36 26.81 -22.03
C TYR A 39 26.59 26.81 -21.11
N ARG A 40 27.50 25.82 -21.26
CA ARG A 40 28.76 25.80 -20.53
C ARG A 40 29.59 27.04 -20.88
N GLU A 41 29.80 27.93 -19.91
CA GLU A 41 30.64 29.12 -20.07
C GLU A 41 32.11 28.69 -20.31
N LYS A 42 32.73 29.29 -21.34
CA LYS A 42 34.20 29.28 -21.47
C LYS A 42 34.73 30.36 -20.58
N ALA A 43 35.71 30.04 -19.73
CA ALA A 43 36.30 30.93 -18.70
C ALA A 43 36.76 32.30 -19.20
N SER A 44 36.81 32.55 -20.51
CA SER A 44 37.32 33.75 -21.16
C SER A 44 36.28 34.78 -21.63
N SER A 45 34.96 34.52 -21.44
CA SER A 45 33.90 35.32 -22.06
C SER A 45 33.02 36.11 -21.08
N ARG A 46 33.40 36.22 -19.82
CA ARG A 46 32.60 36.99 -18.86
C ARG A 46 32.89 38.50 -19.04
N GLN A 47 31.99 39.18 -19.70
CA GLN A 47 31.98 40.65 -19.65
C GLN A 47 31.24 41.09 -18.37
N PRO A 48 31.80 42.07 -17.61
CA PRO A 48 31.17 42.56 -16.37
C PRO A 48 29.77 43.17 -16.54
N GLU A 49 29.41 43.54 -17.76
CA GLU A 49 28.12 44.15 -18.11
C GLU A 49 26.95 43.13 -18.15
N ASP A 50 27.22 41.81 -18.26
CA ASP A 50 26.22 40.78 -18.33
C ASP A 50 25.75 40.25 -16.94
N THR A 51 26.23 40.84 -15.85
CA THR A 51 25.78 40.44 -14.52
C THR A 51 24.40 40.99 -14.22
N PRO A 52 23.41 40.13 -13.84
CA PRO A 52 22.09 40.61 -13.50
C PRO A 52 22.15 41.57 -12.30
N ILE A 53 21.55 42.74 -12.45
CA ILE A 53 21.46 43.74 -11.37
C ILE A 53 20.46 43.19 -10.34
N LEU A 54 20.92 43.02 -9.08
CA LEU A 54 20.10 42.56 -7.97
C LEU A 54 18.84 43.44 -7.82
N GLY A 55 17.65 42.79 -7.80
CA GLY A 55 16.37 43.48 -7.67
C GLY A 55 15.70 43.89 -8.99
N ARG A 56 16.35 43.72 -10.14
CA ARG A 56 15.75 43.98 -11.44
C ARG A 56 15.11 42.71 -12.02
N GLN A 57 13.81 42.70 -12.20
CA GLN A 57 13.13 41.58 -12.88
C GLN A 57 13.51 41.54 -14.37
N PRO A 58 13.72 40.34 -14.96
CA PRO A 58 14.00 40.23 -16.39
C PRO A 58 12.85 40.80 -17.21
N GLN A 59 13.18 41.53 -18.28
CA GLN A 59 12.20 42.19 -19.17
C GLN A 59 11.36 41.16 -19.96
N SER A 60 11.87 39.96 -20.20
CA SER A 60 11.14 38.90 -20.89
C SER A 60 10.52 37.96 -19.87
N ARG A 61 9.21 37.96 -19.75
CA ARG A 61 8.45 36.89 -19.11
C ARG A 61 8.36 35.71 -20.05
N GLY A 62 8.42 34.47 -19.50
CA GLY A 62 8.40 33.25 -20.31
C GLY A 62 7.25 33.22 -21.34
N HIS A 63 7.46 32.52 -22.45
CA HIS A 63 6.48 32.45 -23.53
C HIS A 63 5.24 31.67 -23.09
N VAL A 64 4.05 32.24 -23.31
CA VAL A 64 2.75 31.57 -23.00
C VAL A 64 2.65 30.18 -23.63
N ARG A 65 3.22 30.00 -24.83
CA ARG A 65 3.29 28.67 -25.50
C ARG A 65 4.03 27.63 -24.66
N THR A 66 5.15 27.99 -24.03
CA THR A 66 5.92 27.09 -23.16
C THR A 66 5.12 26.72 -21.92
N VAL A 67 4.44 27.70 -21.30
CA VAL A 67 3.57 27.46 -20.13
C VAL A 67 2.42 26.51 -20.49
N LEU A 68 1.73 26.77 -21.61
CA LEU A 68 0.64 25.91 -22.07
C LEU A 68 1.13 24.49 -22.40
N LEU A 69 2.27 24.36 -23.06
CA LEU A 69 2.87 23.04 -23.36
C LEU A 69 3.18 22.25 -22.08
N THR A 70 3.84 22.88 -21.11
CA THR A 70 4.19 22.20 -19.86
C THR A 70 2.95 21.82 -19.06
N LEU A 71 1.95 22.68 -18.97
CA LEU A 71 0.69 22.37 -18.31
C LEU A 71 -0.03 21.20 -19.00
N THR A 72 -0.12 21.22 -20.34
CA THR A 72 -0.77 20.14 -21.09
C THR A 72 -0.06 18.80 -20.90
N LEU A 73 1.27 18.79 -21.02
CA LEU A 73 2.05 17.55 -20.80
C LEU A 73 1.92 17.03 -19.37
N SER A 74 1.99 17.92 -18.37
CA SER A 74 1.78 17.53 -16.98
C SER A 74 0.39 16.94 -16.74
N THR A 75 -0.64 17.56 -17.31
CA THR A 75 -2.04 17.10 -17.19
C THR A 75 -2.22 15.71 -17.82
N ILE A 76 -1.65 15.47 -19.01
CA ILE A 76 -1.71 14.16 -19.70
C ILE A 76 -1.09 13.04 -18.84
N ILE A 77 -0.08 13.35 -18.05
CA ILE A 77 0.56 12.36 -17.15
C ILE A 77 -0.21 12.21 -15.85
N ILE A 78 -0.57 13.32 -15.20
CA ILE A 78 -1.16 13.33 -13.85
C ILE A 78 -2.58 12.76 -13.84
N VAL A 79 -3.42 13.12 -14.83
CA VAL A 79 -4.83 12.68 -14.82
C VAL A 79 -5.00 11.16 -14.87
N PRO A 80 -4.31 10.40 -15.75
CA PRO A 80 -4.40 8.94 -15.72
C PRO A 80 -3.88 8.32 -14.42
N LEU A 81 -2.83 8.89 -13.81
CA LEU A 81 -2.30 8.43 -12.53
C LEU A 81 -3.31 8.62 -11.39
N ILE A 82 -3.95 9.79 -11.34
CA ILE A 82 -4.99 10.07 -10.35
C ILE A 82 -6.18 9.12 -10.54
N VAL A 83 -6.70 9.00 -11.76
CA VAL A 83 -7.85 8.12 -12.05
C VAL A 83 -7.54 6.66 -11.72
N GLY A 84 -6.36 6.16 -12.11
CA GLY A 84 -5.92 4.80 -11.78
C GLY A 84 -5.77 4.57 -10.28
N SER A 85 -5.21 5.54 -9.55
CA SER A 85 -5.05 5.46 -8.10
C SER A 85 -6.40 5.45 -7.37
N PHE A 86 -7.34 6.30 -7.76
CA PHE A 86 -8.68 6.30 -7.17
C PHE A 86 -9.43 4.98 -7.41
N GLY A 87 -9.33 4.41 -8.62
CA GLY A 87 -9.93 3.11 -8.91
C GLY A 87 -9.36 1.99 -8.05
N ALA A 88 -8.06 1.98 -7.82
CA ALA A 88 -7.42 1.00 -6.94
C ALA A 88 -7.81 1.19 -5.47
N VAL A 89 -7.82 2.43 -4.97
CA VAL A 89 -8.24 2.75 -3.60
C VAL A 89 -9.70 2.33 -3.37
N ASP A 90 -10.61 2.64 -4.29
CA ASP A 90 -12.01 2.24 -4.19
C ASP A 90 -12.16 0.72 -4.10
N SER A 91 -11.45 -0.04 -4.93
CA SER A 91 -11.46 -1.50 -4.90
C SER A 91 -10.91 -2.09 -3.59
N LEU A 92 -9.95 -1.43 -2.94
CA LEU A 92 -9.37 -1.87 -1.67
C LEU A 92 -10.26 -1.52 -0.47
N LEU A 93 -10.93 -0.36 -0.51
CA LEU A 93 -11.79 0.13 0.56
C LEU A 93 -13.20 -0.48 0.55
N THR A 94 -13.63 -1.06 -0.59
CA THR A 94 -14.94 -1.69 -0.72
C THR A 94 -14.82 -3.20 -0.50
N PRO A 95 -15.05 -3.72 0.73
CA PRO A 95 -14.96 -5.13 0.99
C PRO A 95 -16.09 -5.88 0.26
N PRO A 96 -15.80 -7.08 -0.29
CA PRO A 96 -16.82 -7.89 -0.93
C PRO A 96 -17.93 -8.23 0.07
N GLN A 97 -19.18 -8.14 -0.38
CA GLN A 97 -20.35 -8.39 0.49
C GLN A 97 -20.49 -9.87 0.84
N GLN A 98 -20.04 -10.77 -0.03
CA GLN A 98 -20.07 -12.21 0.21
C GLN A 98 -18.75 -12.68 0.80
N VAL A 99 -18.83 -13.16 2.03
CA VAL A 99 -17.73 -13.75 2.77
C VAL A 99 -18.14 -15.15 3.18
N CYS A 100 -17.26 -16.15 3.03
CA CYS A 100 -17.58 -17.53 3.38
C CYS A 100 -17.82 -17.69 4.90
N GLN A 101 -18.43 -18.80 5.30
CA GLN A 101 -18.57 -19.14 6.71
C GLN A 101 -17.18 -19.25 7.37
N GLY A 102 -16.98 -18.54 8.50
CA GLY A 102 -15.71 -18.48 9.19
C GLY A 102 -14.63 -17.58 8.53
N CYS A 103 -14.97 -16.86 7.45
CA CYS A 103 -14.05 -15.97 6.77
C CYS A 103 -14.16 -14.49 7.21
N ALA A 104 -15.11 -14.17 8.09
CA ALA A 104 -15.16 -12.92 8.83
C ALA A 104 -14.53 -13.14 10.19
N ILE A 105 -13.36 -12.52 10.42
CA ILE A 105 -12.52 -12.79 11.59
C ILE A 105 -12.24 -11.45 12.28
N GLU A 106 -12.37 -11.41 13.60
CA GLU A 106 -11.97 -10.27 14.40
C GLU A 106 -10.48 -10.39 14.77
N VAL A 107 -9.76 -9.28 14.68
CA VAL A 107 -8.36 -9.17 15.04
C VAL A 107 -8.24 -8.14 16.15
N THR A 108 -7.79 -8.58 17.32
CA THR A 108 -7.49 -7.70 18.44
C THR A 108 -6.00 -7.67 18.72
N ALA A 109 -5.41 -6.47 18.62
CA ALA A 109 -4.01 -6.24 18.96
C ALA A 109 -3.85 -6.11 20.47
N HIS A 110 -2.80 -6.72 21.02
CA HIS A 110 -2.32 -6.60 22.39
C HIS A 110 -0.81 -6.39 22.39
N GLN A 111 -0.25 -5.78 23.40
CA GLN A 111 1.19 -5.71 23.64
C GLN A 111 1.67 -7.08 24.18
N PHE A 112 2.34 -7.99 23.42
CA PHE A 112 2.87 -7.87 22.08
C PHE A 112 2.46 -9.11 21.26
N TYR A 113 1.16 -9.31 21.05
CA TYR A 113 0.61 -10.45 20.33
C TYR A 113 -0.67 -10.07 19.60
N TRP A 114 -1.08 -10.92 18.66
CA TRP A 114 -2.32 -10.81 17.90
C TRP A 114 -3.32 -11.86 18.37
N GLN A 115 -4.53 -11.48 18.71
CA GLN A 115 -5.64 -12.39 18.97
C GLN A 115 -6.57 -12.41 17.77
N PHE A 116 -6.93 -13.60 17.30
CA PHE A 116 -7.88 -13.82 16.21
C PHE A 116 -9.10 -14.51 16.74
N THR A 117 -10.28 -13.92 16.53
CA THR A 117 -11.56 -14.42 17.02
C THR A 117 -12.41 -14.87 15.84
N TYR A 118 -12.74 -16.15 15.85
CA TYR A 118 -13.65 -16.75 14.88
C TYR A 118 -15.01 -16.91 15.54
N SER A 119 -16.09 -16.58 14.80
CA SER A 119 -17.46 -16.73 15.29
C SER A 119 -18.24 -17.71 14.44
N ASN A 120 -18.89 -18.66 15.10
CA ASN A 120 -19.87 -19.54 14.49
C ASN A 120 -21.32 -19.07 14.75
N GLY A 121 -21.50 -17.91 15.35
CA GLY A 121 -22.80 -17.35 15.79
C GLY A 121 -23.24 -17.74 17.19
N THR A 122 -22.57 -18.70 17.84
CA THR A 122 -22.90 -19.14 19.22
C THR A 122 -21.83 -18.82 20.23
N MET A 123 -20.57 -19.20 19.98
CA MET A 123 -19.45 -18.87 20.85
C MET A 123 -18.21 -18.45 20.06
N PRO A 124 -17.47 -17.41 20.52
CA PRO A 124 -16.20 -17.03 19.87
C PRO A 124 -15.11 -18.05 20.17
N TYR A 125 -14.32 -18.40 19.15
CA TYR A 125 -13.10 -19.19 19.29
C TYR A 125 -11.87 -18.31 19.03
N ASN A 126 -10.96 -18.26 19.98
CA ASN A 126 -9.79 -17.40 19.94
C ASN A 126 -8.50 -18.18 19.66
N THR A 127 -7.66 -17.62 18.80
CA THR A 127 -6.27 -18.09 18.61
C THR A 127 -5.31 -16.94 18.77
N ASN A 128 -4.13 -17.19 19.32
CA ASN A 128 -3.09 -16.17 19.45
C ASN A 128 -1.99 -16.40 18.41
N ASN A 129 -1.62 -15.32 17.71
CA ASN A 129 -0.54 -15.27 16.72
C ASN A 129 -0.67 -16.22 15.51
N ILE A 130 -1.78 -16.97 15.38
CA ILE A 130 -2.02 -17.85 14.22
C ILE A 130 -3.39 -17.53 13.62
N LEU A 131 -3.38 -16.90 12.46
CA LEU A 131 -4.57 -16.64 11.64
C LEU A 131 -4.70 -17.73 10.57
N ARG A 132 -5.77 -18.55 10.65
CA ARG A 132 -6.06 -19.59 9.66
C ARG A 132 -7.15 -19.11 8.72
N VAL A 133 -6.93 -19.26 7.42
CA VAL A 133 -7.91 -18.88 6.40
C VAL A 133 -7.90 -19.87 5.23
N PRO A 134 -9.03 -20.05 4.52
CA PRO A 134 -9.07 -20.85 3.30
C PRO A 134 -8.52 -20.08 2.10
N MET A 135 -7.84 -20.77 1.20
CA MET A 135 -7.53 -20.20 -0.12
C MET A 135 -8.79 -20.13 -0.99
N GLY A 136 -8.79 -19.22 -1.97
CA GLY A 136 -9.86 -19.09 -2.95
C GLY A 136 -11.15 -18.48 -2.41
N GLN A 137 -11.08 -17.78 -1.27
CA GLN A 137 -12.23 -17.13 -0.65
C GLN A 137 -11.88 -15.69 -0.22
N ASN A 138 -12.89 -14.83 -0.19
CA ASN A 138 -12.74 -13.49 0.36
C ASN A 138 -12.65 -13.56 1.90
N ILE A 139 -11.58 -13.05 2.44
CA ILE A 139 -11.33 -12.96 3.88
C ILE A 139 -11.56 -11.52 4.31
N ARG A 140 -12.40 -11.33 5.32
CA ARG A 140 -12.67 -10.03 5.93
C ARG A 140 -12.13 -10.01 7.36
N LEU A 141 -11.28 -9.04 7.66
CA LEU A 141 -10.76 -8.82 9.00
C LEU A 141 -11.33 -7.53 9.58
N SER A 142 -11.85 -7.63 10.80
CA SER A 142 -12.27 -6.48 11.62
C SER A 142 -11.19 -6.24 12.67
N VAL A 143 -10.37 -5.20 12.50
CA VAL A 143 -9.14 -4.97 13.25
C VAL A 143 -9.33 -3.87 14.29
N THR A 144 -8.99 -4.15 15.52
CA THR A 144 -9.02 -3.22 16.65
C THR A 144 -7.83 -3.46 17.60
N SER A 145 -7.70 -2.66 18.63
CA SER A 145 -6.72 -2.84 19.71
C SER A 145 -7.39 -2.83 21.08
N ALA A 146 -6.85 -3.63 21.99
CA ALA A 146 -7.29 -3.68 23.40
C ALA A 146 -6.51 -2.71 24.30
N ASP A 147 -5.35 -2.20 23.85
CA ASP A 147 -4.45 -1.42 24.72
C ASP A 147 -3.94 -0.13 24.04
N VAL A 148 -2.90 -0.21 23.19
CA VAL A 148 -2.29 0.94 22.54
C VAL A 148 -2.50 0.90 21.03
N PHE A 149 -2.00 1.90 20.34
CA PHE A 149 -1.99 1.94 18.88
C PHE A 149 -1.03 0.91 18.29
N HIS A 150 -1.49 0.11 17.34
CA HIS A 150 -0.74 -0.82 16.52
C HIS A 150 -1.11 -0.66 15.05
N ASP A 151 -0.34 -1.24 14.14
CA ASP A 151 -0.71 -1.38 12.74
C ASP A 151 -0.54 -2.85 12.32
N PHE A 152 -1.64 -3.48 11.94
CA PHE A 152 -1.70 -4.87 11.50
C PHE A 152 -1.31 -4.96 10.03
N GLY A 153 -0.32 -5.77 9.68
CA GLY A 153 0.02 -6.02 8.29
C GLY A 153 0.46 -7.44 8.02
N ILE A 154 0.26 -7.90 6.78
CA ILE A 154 0.62 -9.23 6.29
C ILE A 154 1.68 -9.08 5.20
N ILE A 155 2.91 -9.52 5.50
CA ILE A 155 4.03 -9.47 4.56
C ILE A 155 3.74 -10.42 3.38
N GLY A 156 3.92 -9.91 2.16
CA GLY A 156 3.65 -10.64 0.91
C GLY A 156 2.21 -10.55 0.41
N TYR A 157 1.33 -9.87 1.16
CA TYR A 157 -0.03 -9.54 0.72
C TYR A 157 -0.19 -8.05 0.40
N ASP A 158 0.79 -7.21 0.77
CA ASP A 158 0.81 -5.76 0.61
C ASP A 158 -0.44 -5.08 1.19
N ILE A 159 -0.91 -5.60 2.32
CA ILE A 159 -2.04 -5.05 3.06
C ILE A 159 -1.64 -4.73 4.49
N LYS A 160 -2.13 -3.60 4.97
CA LYS A 160 -2.05 -3.20 6.36
C LYS A 160 -3.18 -2.26 6.75
N THR A 161 -3.46 -2.21 8.04
CA THR A 161 -4.48 -1.32 8.62
C THR A 161 -4.19 -1.05 10.07
N ASP A 162 -4.51 0.16 10.50
CA ASP A 162 -4.38 0.59 11.88
C ASP A 162 -5.25 -0.26 12.83
N ALA A 163 -4.70 -0.65 13.96
CA ALA A 163 -5.40 -1.24 15.09
C ALA A 163 -5.46 -0.21 16.23
N ILE A 164 -6.61 0.45 16.37
CA ILE A 164 -6.81 1.61 17.26
C ILE A 164 -7.77 1.23 18.38
N PRO A 165 -7.45 1.52 19.67
CA PRO A 165 -8.38 1.30 20.77
C PRO A 165 -9.71 2.03 20.56
N GLY A 166 -10.83 1.31 20.72
CA GLY A 166 -12.17 1.85 20.58
C GLY A 166 -12.65 2.10 19.14
N ARG A 167 -11.83 1.75 18.13
CA ARG A 167 -12.19 1.84 16.71
C ARG A 167 -11.97 0.50 16.02
N THR A 168 -12.89 0.12 15.14
CA THR A 168 -12.75 -1.07 14.28
C THR A 168 -12.52 -0.63 12.85
N ASN A 169 -11.38 -1.01 12.28
CA ASN A 169 -11.07 -0.87 10.87
C ASN A 169 -11.32 -2.19 10.14
N VAL A 170 -11.77 -2.12 8.89
CA VAL A 170 -12.07 -3.31 8.08
C VAL A 170 -11.06 -3.38 6.94
N ILE A 171 -10.45 -4.55 6.79
CA ILE A 171 -9.57 -4.88 5.66
C ILE A 171 -10.00 -6.23 5.09
N TRP A 172 -9.76 -6.45 3.80
CA TRP A 172 -10.08 -7.69 3.14
C TRP A 172 -8.98 -8.10 2.17
N PHE A 173 -8.89 -9.41 1.89
CA PHE A 173 -7.97 -9.97 0.90
C PHE A 173 -8.47 -11.31 0.38
N TYR A 174 -7.91 -11.73 -0.75
CA TYR A 174 -8.24 -13.00 -1.40
C TYR A 174 -6.96 -13.81 -1.61
N PRO A 175 -6.75 -14.89 -0.81
CA PRO A 175 -5.57 -15.75 -0.95
C PRO A 175 -5.66 -16.64 -2.19
N ASN A 176 -4.66 -16.58 -3.07
CA ASN A 176 -4.60 -17.36 -4.32
C ASN A 176 -3.88 -18.71 -4.16
N SER A 177 -3.04 -18.85 -3.14
CA SER A 177 -2.23 -20.06 -2.93
C SER A 177 -2.09 -20.39 -1.44
N PRO A 178 -2.00 -21.69 -1.08
CA PRO A 178 -1.75 -22.09 0.30
C PRO A 178 -0.31 -21.76 0.71
N GLY A 179 -0.10 -21.54 2.01
CA GLY A 179 1.23 -21.23 2.55
C GLY A 179 1.17 -20.54 3.91
N ASN A 180 2.34 -20.25 4.46
CA ASN A 180 2.50 -19.51 5.70
C ASN A 180 3.14 -18.16 5.38
N PHE A 181 2.53 -17.08 5.90
CA PHE A 181 2.98 -15.69 5.69
C PHE A 181 3.11 -15.02 7.05
N THR A 182 4.05 -14.08 7.14
CA THR A 182 4.29 -13.34 8.39
C THR A 182 3.29 -12.23 8.57
N ILE A 183 2.64 -12.20 9.73
CA ILE A 183 1.91 -11.04 10.25
C ILE A 183 2.89 -10.26 11.12
N GLN A 184 2.88 -8.93 11.03
CA GLN A 184 3.78 -8.06 11.79
C GLN A 184 3.06 -6.79 12.21
N CYS A 185 3.47 -6.23 13.35
CA CYS A 185 3.12 -4.89 13.75
C CYS A 185 4.00 -3.88 13.00
N PHE A 186 3.39 -2.85 12.39
CA PHE A 186 4.07 -1.81 11.62
C PHE A 186 4.07 -0.45 12.30
N GLU A 187 3.46 -0.32 13.51
CA GLU A 187 3.45 0.91 14.29
C GLU A 187 4.07 0.68 15.68
N LEU A 188 4.93 1.61 16.13
CA LEU A 188 5.65 1.48 17.39
C LEU A 188 4.68 1.41 18.58
N CYS A 189 4.55 0.26 19.19
CA CYS A 189 3.61 -0.04 20.27
C CYS A 189 4.25 -0.31 21.64
N GLY A 190 5.57 -0.17 21.77
CA GLY A 190 6.32 -0.38 23.02
C GLY A 190 7.59 -1.21 22.83
N SER A 191 8.20 -1.63 23.95
CA SER A 191 9.52 -2.31 23.97
C SER A 191 9.55 -3.65 23.23
N GLY A 192 8.41 -4.36 23.14
CA GLY A 192 8.27 -5.63 22.44
C GLY A 192 7.83 -5.52 20.97
N HIS A 193 7.71 -4.30 20.42
CA HIS A 193 7.23 -4.06 19.06
C HIS A 193 7.92 -4.91 17.99
N ALA A 194 9.24 -5.02 18.03
CA ALA A 194 10.01 -5.79 17.04
C ALA A 194 9.71 -7.30 17.05
N PHE A 195 9.18 -7.81 18.15
CA PHE A 195 8.83 -9.22 18.34
C PHE A 195 7.35 -9.51 18.18
N MET A 196 6.51 -8.48 18.01
CA MET A 196 5.06 -8.63 17.82
C MET A 196 4.76 -9.15 16.41
N LYS A 197 4.80 -10.47 16.28
CA LYS A 197 4.62 -11.20 15.01
C LYS A 197 3.56 -12.27 15.18
N GLY A 198 2.97 -12.66 14.05
CA GLY A 198 2.05 -13.79 13.92
C GLY A 198 2.26 -14.51 12.59
N THR A 199 1.48 -15.55 12.37
CA THR A 199 1.50 -16.33 11.14
C THR A 199 0.10 -16.36 10.52
N LEU A 200 -0.02 -15.93 9.29
CA LEU A 200 -1.15 -16.24 8.44
C LEU A 200 -0.91 -17.62 7.82
N MET A 201 -1.78 -18.58 8.12
CA MET A 201 -1.77 -19.92 7.54
C MET A 201 -2.91 -20.03 6.53
N VAL A 202 -2.59 -20.01 5.25
CA VAL A 202 -3.55 -20.24 4.16
C VAL A 202 -3.65 -21.72 3.88
N MET A 203 -4.84 -22.27 4.06
CA MET A 203 -5.13 -23.70 3.91
C MET A 203 -5.97 -23.96 2.67
N THR A 204 -5.99 -25.20 2.17
CA THR A 204 -7.01 -25.57 1.19
C THR A 204 -8.40 -25.42 1.81
N TYR A 205 -9.41 -25.13 0.99
CA TYR A 205 -10.78 -24.93 1.50
C TYR A 205 -11.28 -26.13 2.31
N SER A 206 -11.05 -27.35 1.84
CA SER A 206 -11.46 -28.58 2.53
C SER A 206 -10.76 -28.74 3.91
N SER A 207 -9.44 -28.51 3.97
CA SER A 207 -8.70 -28.60 5.24
C SER A 207 -9.13 -27.52 6.23
N TYR A 208 -9.41 -26.29 5.73
CA TYR A 208 -9.92 -25.22 6.56
C TYR A 208 -11.31 -25.54 7.13
N MET A 209 -12.24 -26.03 6.32
CA MET A 209 -13.60 -26.38 6.78
C MET A 209 -13.58 -27.55 7.77
N THR A 210 -12.69 -28.53 7.57
CA THR A 210 -12.49 -29.60 8.56
C THR A 210 -12.03 -29.01 9.90
N TRP A 211 -10.99 -28.21 9.90
CA TRP A 211 -10.50 -27.52 11.11
C TRP A 211 -11.59 -26.64 11.73
N TYR A 212 -12.26 -25.81 10.94
CA TYR A 212 -13.28 -24.90 11.43
C TYR A 212 -14.46 -25.65 12.11
N ASN A 213 -14.98 -26.68 11.47
CA ASN A 213 -16.08 -27.47 12.01
C ASN A 213 -15.70 -28.29 13.24
N THR A 214 -14.48 -28.78 13.32
CA THR A 214 -14.02 -29.59 14.48
C THR A 214 -13.53 -28.76 15.66
N THR A 215 -13.13 -27.51 15.43
CA THR A 215 -12.44 -26.70 16.46
C THR A 215 -13.24 -25.46 16.85
N VAL A 216 -13.92 -24.80 15.89
CA VAL A 216 -14.61 -23.53 16.12
C VAL A 216 -16.10 -23.75 16.39
N VAL A 217 -16.70 -24.76 15.77
CA VAL A 217 -18.14 -25.04 15.86
C VAL A 217 -18.50 -25.94 17.05
N HIS A 218 -17.55 -26.68 17.57
CA HIS A 218 -17.71 -27.53 18.77
C HIS A 218 -17.12 -26.88 20.01
#